data_146c44941272db0ffc6e15edce1fe16b
#
_entry.id   146c44941272db0ffc6e15edce1fe16b
#
_cell.length_a   1.000
_cell.length_b   1.000
_cell.length_c   1.000
_cell.angle_alpha   90.00
_cell.angle_beta   90.00
_cell.angle_gamma   90.00
#
_symmetry.space_group_name_H-M   'P 1'
#
loop_
_entity.id
_entity.type
_entity.pdbx_description
1 polymer ?
#
loop_
_entity_poly.entity_id
_entity_poly.type
_entity_poly.pdbx_seq_one_letter_code
_entity_poly.pdbx_strand_id
1 'polypeptide(L)'
;MNNTNFDKYHPEIDNWFNFYFKESNLKSDCLIVVLSPSTGFMLKNYDLMHDALYISEKTNSYYTFSIDILSDVISNFLNDLDKTVVVYVGSSKSGFGAINLGRMQPKLNKLQKSFSLSFSPVTRVYPLDKPHPYKTYTGFIKKIESNALFKQSAEKFGLLTKAPNLENYKEVIYVGAYSSYDIQELSYLLSVSQKAYKFIDVNLVPTQSHNITALFAFANLPFDDFISRCLIASENDHELQWTKADSDMLIQNANKIFESVKNKTIPHIIEGILQD
;
A
#
# COMPACT_ATOMS: atom_id res chain seq x y z
N MET A 1 19.70 9.87 13.81
CA MET A 1 19.09 8.90 12.87
C MET A 1 19.34 7.54 13.48
N ASN A 2 18.32 6.91 14.06
CA ASN A 2 18.48 5.57 14.61
C ASN A 2 18.49 4.59 13.43
N ASN A 3 19.70 4.16 13.02
CA ASN A 3 19.86 3.04 12.11
C ASN A 3 19.46 1.77 12.88
N THR A 4 18.18 1.44 12.87
CA THR A 4 17.74 0.13 13.34
C THR A 4 18.30 -0.91 12.38
N ASN A 5 19.20 -1.77 12.87
CA ASN A 5 19.78 -2.83 12.07
C ASN A 5 18.78 -3.97 11.96
N PHE A 6 18.22 -4.20 10.77
CA PHE A 6 17.26 -5.26 10.47
C PHE A 6 17.92 -6.62 10.18
N ASP A 7 19.24 -6.65 9.90
CA ASP A 7 20.00 -7.90 9.71
C ASP A 7 19.95 -8.80 10.95
N LYS A 8 19.70 -8.23 12.14
CA LYS A 8 19.50 -9.03 13.36
C LYS A 8 18.29 -9.96 13.29
N TYR A 9 17.31 -9.66 12.43
CA TYR A 9 16.13 -10.50 12.23
C TYR A 9 16.29 -11.48 11.06
N HIS A 10 17.01 -11.06 10.01
CA HIS A 10 17.35 -11.88 8.87
C HIS A 10 18.58 -11.33 8.14
N PRO A 11 19.66 -12.10 7.98
CA PRO A 11 20.97 -11.60 7.51
C PRO A 11 21.00 -11.07 6.07
N GLU A 12 19.99 -11.39 5.26
CA GLU A 12 19.92 -10.95 3.86
C GLU A 12 18.81 -9.91 3.61
N ILE A 13 18.06 -9.49 4.63
CA ILE A 13 16.88 -8.66 4.45
C ILE A 13 17.23 -7.32 3.80
N ASP A 14 18.36 -6.75 4.16
CA ASP A 14 18.87 -5.48 3.62
C ASP A 14 19.33 -5.60 2.15
N ASN A 15 19.50 -6.80 1.59
CA ASN A 15 19.71 -6.99 0.15
C ASN A 15 18.45 -6.73 -0.67
N TRP A 16 17.28 -6.90 -0.08
CA TRP A 16 15.99 -6.88 -0.78
C TRP A 16 15.15 -5.65 -0.48
N PHE A 17 15.30 -5.09 0.75
CA PHE A 17 14.51 -3.95 1.20
C PHE A 17 15.40 -2.86 1.80
N ASN A 18 14.92 -1.61 1.72
CA ASN A 18 15.42 -0.50 2.52
C ASN A 18 14.44 -0.25 3.65
N PHE A 19 14.95 0.07 4.82
CA PHE A 19 14.18 0.36 6.01
C PHE A 19 14.48 1.75 6.55
N TYR A 20 13.46 2.43 7.06
CA TYR A 20 13.60 3.65 7.80
C TYR A 20 12.56 3.67 8.92
N PHE A 21 13.01 3.73 10.16
CA PHE A 21 12.12 3.81 11.33
C PHE A 21 12.07 5.25 11.84
N LYS A 22 10.84 5.73 12.12
CA LYS A 22 10.56 7.02 12.72
C LYS A 22 9.74 6.80 13.98
N GLU A 23 10.36 7.09 15.12
CA GLU A 23 9.69 7.04 16.41
C GLU A 23 8.76 8.25 16.56
N SER A 24 7.58 8.02 17.10
CA SER A 24 6.60 9.05 17.45
C SER A 24 6.77 9.51 18.90
N ASN A 25 6.35 10.74 19.16
CA ASN A 25 6.22 11.23 20.55
C ASN A 25 4.98 10.63 21.25
N LEU A 26 4.03 10.10 20.51
CA LEU A 26 2.84 9.45 21.05
C LEU A 26 3.17 8.00 21.43
N LYS A 27 3.05 7.70 22.72
CA LYS A 27 3.15 6.31 23.17
C LYS A 27 1.86 5.57 22.82
N SER A 28 1.93 4.70 21.83
CA SER A 28 0.82 3.86 21.41
C SER A 28 1.28 2.42 21.21
N ASP A 29 0.37 1.48 21.23
CA ASP A 29 0.60 0.07 20.94
C ASP A 29 0.55 -0.25 19.42
N CYS A 30 0.38 0.79 18.59
CA CYS A 30 0.31 0.70 17.14
C CYS A 30 1.66 0.96 16.47
N LEU A 31 1.98 0.16 15.44
CA LEU A 31 3.02 0.42 14.45
C LEU A 31 2.38 0.65 13.07
N ILE A 32 2.72 1.76 12.43
CA ILE A 32 2.37 1.99 11.02
C ILE A 32 3.51 1.46 10.14
N VAL A 33 3.20 0.54 9.24
CA VAL A 33 4.17 0.01 8.26
C VAL A 33 3.84 0.56 6.88
N VAL A 34 4.65 1.49 6.38
CA VAL A 34 4.44 2.15 5.09
C VAL A 34 5.28 1.48 4.03
N LEU A 35 4.64 0.82 3.09
CA LEU A 35 5.27 0.22 1.92
C LEU A 35 5.30 1.23 0.77
N SER A 36 6.44 1.38 0.13
CA SER A 36 6.63 2.37 -0.95
C SER A 36 6.56 1.72 -2.33
N PRO A 37 5.85 2.31 -3.30
CA PRO A 37 5.79 1.78 -4.67
C PRO A 37 7.07 2.05 -5.47
N SER A 38 8.02 2.79 -4.92
CA SER A 38 9.30 3.16 -5.53
C SER A 38 10.44 2.97 -4.53
N THR A 39 11.68 3.24 -4.96
CA THR A 39 12.88 3.14 -4.11
C THR A 39 12.96 4.21 -3.01
N GLY A 40 12.19 5.30 -3.13
CA GLY A 40 12.03 6.29 -2.06
C GLY A 40 11.04 5.83 -0.99
N PHE A 41 10.99 6.53 0.13
CA PHE A 41 10.03 6.25 1.20
C PHE A 41 8.78 7.12 1.06
N MET A 42 7.68 6.50 0.67
CA MET A 42 6.36 7.14 0.60
C MET A 42 5.96 7.68 1.98
N LEU A 43 5.38 8.87 2.03
CA LEU A 43 4.88 9.51 3.26
C LEU A 43 5.93 9.77 4.37
N LYS A 44 7.23 9.63 4.12
CA LYS A 44 8.29 9.82 5.13
C LYS A 44 8.24 11.18 5.82
N ASN A 45 7.84 12.22 5.08
CA ASN A 45 7.75 13.59 5.59
C ASN A 45 6.42 13.91 6.28
N TYR A 46 5.49 12.94 6.30
CA TYR A 46 4.23 13.06 7.03
C TYR A 46 4.41 12.76 8.50
N ASP A 47 3.64 13.44 9.33
CA ASP A 47 3.43 13.01 10.71
C ASP A 47 2.26 12.03 10.73
N LEU A 48 2.56 10.76 10.97
CA LEU A 48 1.57 9.69 11.06
C LEU A 48 1.07 9.49 12.49
N MET A 49 1.52 10.32 13.44
CA MET A 49 1.13 10.33 14.87
C MET A 49 1.59 9.10 15.65
N HIS A 50 1.87 7.98 15.02
CA HIS A 50 2.35 6.72 15.60
C HIS A 50 3.78 6.40 15.15
N ASP A 51 4.41 5.45 15.83
CA ASP A 51 5.66 4.87 15.34
C ASP A 51 5.48 4.34 13.93
N ALA A 52 6.40 4.66 13.04
CA ALA A 52 6.29 4.33 11.64
C ALA A 52 7.55 3.64 11.09
N LEU A 53 7.37 2.48 10.49
CA LEU A 53 8.38 1.75 9.74
C LEU A 53 8.12 1.92 8.24
N TYR A 54 9.03 2.59 7.55
CA TYR A 54 8.97 2.79 6.11
C TYR A 54 9.83 1.74 5.42
N ILE A 55 9.26 1.09 4.41
CA ILE A 55 9.90 0.01 3.66
C ILE A 55 9.83 0.33 2.18
N SER A 56 10.96 0.26 1.48
CA SER A 56 10.99 0.29 0.02
C SER A 56 11.71 -0.93 -0.53
N GLU A 57 11.17 -1.47 -1.62
CA GLU A 57 11.69 -2.65 -2.27
C GLU A 57 12.84 -2.30 -3.22
N LYS A 58 13.97 -3.02 -3.13
CA LYS A 58 15.12 -2.87 -4.05
C LYS A 58 14.97 -3.70 -5.31
N THR A 59 14.14 -4.73 -5.25
CA THR A 59 14.07 -5.78 -6.27
C THR A 59 13.04 -5.53 -7.37
N ASN A 60 12.12 -4.58 -7.19
CA ASN A 60 10.97 -4.36 -8.07
C ASN A 60 10.22 -5.67 -8.39
N SER A 61 9.87 -6.42 -7.35
CA SER A 61 9.14 -7.69 -7.43
C SER A 61 7.64 -7.54 -7.14
N TYR A 62 7.13 -6.32 -7.03
CA TYR A 62 5.76 -6.06 -6.59
C TYR A 62 5.48 -6.64 -5.20
N TYR A 63 6.48 -6.63 -4.32
CA TYR A 63 6.41 -7.24 -2.98
C TYR A 63 6.04 -8.73 -3.00
N THR A 64 6.33 -9.45 -4.08
CA THR A 64 6.15 -10.90 -4.12
C THR A 64 7.39 -11.63 -3.63
N PHE A 65 8.60 -11.11 -3.91
CA PHE A 65 9.86 -11.76 -3.53
C PHE A 65 10.15 -11.55 -2.04
N SER A 66 10.37 -12.65 -1.34
CA SER A 66 10.71 -12.68 0.10
C SER A 66 9.69 -11.98 1.02
N ILE A 67 8.41 -11.90 0.62
CA ILE A 67 7.36 -11.27 1.44
C ILE A 67 7.09 -12.05 2.73
N ASP A 68 7.24 -13.36 2.73
CA ASP A 68 7.14 -14.21 3.93
C ASP A 68 8.26 -13.88 4.93
N ILE A 69 9.50 -13.73 4.45
CA ILE A 69 10.62 -13.30 5.28
C ILE A 69 10.38 -11.88 5.80
N LEU A 70 9.91 -10.98 4.96
CA LEU A 70 9.56 -9.62 5.38
C LEU A 70 8.48 -9.63 6.47
N SER A 71 7.48 -10.50 6.35
CA SER A 71 6.44 -10.68 7.38
C SER A 71 7.04 -11.11 8.71
N ASP A 72 7.98 -12.07 8.71
CA ASP A 72 8.65 -12.54 9.92
C ASP A 72 9.53 -11.45 10.55
N VAL A 73 10.25 -10.67 9.72
CA VAL A 73 11.07 -9.54 10.18
C VAL A 73 10.20 -8.46 10.85
N ILE A 74 9.07 -8.10 10.24
CA ILE A 74 8.13 -7.13 10.83
C ILE A 74 7.55 -7.68 12.14
N SER A 75 7.26 -8.97 12.20
CA SER A 75 6.73 -9.61 13.40
C SER A 75 7.70 -9.54 14.57
N ASN A 76 8.98 -9.82 14.31
CA ASN A 76 10.04 -9.71 15.31
C ASN A 76 10.24 -8.25 15.75
N PHE A 77 10.15 -7.31 14.80
CA PHE A 77 10.25 -5.88 15.12
C PHE A 77 9.08 -5.38 15.97
N LEU A 78 7.84 -5.84 15.69
CA LEU A 78 6.66 -5.58 16.53
C LEU A 78 6.86 -6.08 17.96
N ASN A 79 7.40 -7.29 18.12
CA ASN A 79 7.70 -7.85 19.42
C ASN A 79 8.77 -7.07 20.19
N ASP A 80 9.84 -6.61 19.51
CA ASP A 80 10.89 -5.80 20.13
C ASP A 80 10.38 -4.43 20.60
N LEU A 81 9.37 -3.88 19.93
CA LEU A 81 8.74 -2.62 20.28
C LEU A 81 7.52 -2.79 21.21
N ASP A 82 7.17 -4.02 21.60
CA ASP A 82 5.96 -4.37 22.39
C ASP A 82 4.67 -3.80 21.77
N LYS A 83 4.56 -3.87 20.42
CA LYS A 83 3.38 -3.42 19.67
C LYS A 83 2.40 -4.57 19.46
N THR A 84 1.11 -4.27 19.62
CA THR A 84 0.03 -5.27 19.48
C THR A 84 -0.94 -4.96 18.34
N VAL A 85 -0.80 -3.78 17.73
CA VAL A 85 -1.59 -3.34 16.58
C VAL A 85 -0.66 -2.94 15.44
N VAL A 86 -1.01 -3.33 14.19
CA VAL A 86 -0.27 -2.93 13.00
C VAL A 86 -1.20 -2.44 11.91
N VAL A 87 -0.81 -1.34 11.24
CA VAL A 87 -1.48 -0.83 10.04
C VAL A 87 -0.49 -0.83 8.89
N TYR A 88 -0.74 -1.66 7.88
CA TYR A 88 0.03 -1.68 6.64
C TYR A 88 -0.55 -0.66 5.66
N VAL A 89 0.27 0.28 5.21
CA VAL A 89 -0.14 1.33 4.27
C VAL A 89 0.61 1.16 2.95
N GLY A 90 -0.10 1.15 1.83
CA GLY A 90 0.52 1.02 0.51
C GLY A 90 -0.30 1.63 -0.62
N SER A 91 0.36 1.89 -1.74
CA SER A 91 -0.25 2.42 -2.97
C SER A 91 0.17 1.60 -4.18
N SER A 92 -0.73 1.36 -5.13
CA SER A 92 -0.44 0.60 -6.35
C SER A 92 0.18 -0.77 -6.02
N LYS A 93 1.36 -1.09 -6.54
CA LYS A 93 2.09 -2.35 -6.24
C LYS A 93 2.43 -2.53 -4.75
N SER A 94 2.68 -1.46 -4.03
CA SER A 94 2.88 -1.57 -2.57
C SER A 94 1.56 -1.73 -1.80
N GLY A 95 0.43 -1.33 -2.40
CA GLY A 95 -0.90 -1.68 -1.90
C GLY A 95 -1.14 -3.20 -1.92
N PHE A 96 -0.66 -3.90 -2.97
CA PHE A 96 -0.63 -5.35 -3.01
C PHE A 96 0.19 -5.95 -1.84
N GLY A 97 1.38 -5.40 -1.61
CA GLY A 97 2.23 -5.80 -0.48
C GLY A 97 1.55 -5.57 0.87
N ALA A 98 0.90 -4.42 1.06
CA ALA A 98 0.18 -4.07 2.29
C ALA A 98 -0.96 -5.05 2.59
N ILE A 99 -1.77 -5.41 1.58
CA ILE A 99 -2.86 -6.40 1.72
C ILE A 99 -2.28 -7.78 2.06
N ASN A 100 -1.25 -8.25 1.33
CA ASN A 100 -0.64 -9.55 1.59
C ASN A 100 -0.04 -9.65 3.00
N LEU A 101 0.74 -8.66 3.43
CA LEU A 101 1.31 -8.62 4.79
C LEU A 101 0.20 -8.57 5.84
N GLY A 102 -0.82 -7.74 5.66
CA GLY A 102 -1.96 -7.68 6.54
C GLY A 102 -2.68 -9.03 6.68
N ARG A 103 -2.84 -9.78 5.58
CA ARG A 103 -3.45 -11.13 5.58
C ARG A 103 -2.56 -12.21 6.23
N MET A 104 -1.24 -12.00 6.26
CA MET A 104 -0.29 -12.94 6.88
C MET A 104 -0.17 -12.76 8.39
N GLN A 105 -0.24 -11.52 8.89
CA GLN A 105 0.01 -11.16 10.28
C GLN A 105 -0.98 -11.74 11.33
N PRO A 106 -2.30 -11.92 11.05
CA PRO A 106 -3.23 -12.47 12.04
C PRO A 106 -2.86 -13.85 12.59
N LYS A 107 -1.85 -14.50 12.02
CA LYS A 107 -1.32 -15.80 12.48
C LYS A 107 -0.36 -15.67 13.68
N LEU A 108 -0.01 -14.45 14.08
CA LEU A 108 0.91 -14.21 15.19
C LEU A 108 0.18 -14.14 16.52
N ASN A 109 0.68 -14.86 17.50
CA ASN A 109 0.02 -15.07 18.80
C ASN A 109 -0.13 -13.81 19.68
N LYS A 110 0.66 -12.73 19.43
CA LYS A 110 0.64 -11.50 20.23
C LYS A 110 -0.12 -10.35 19.56
N LEU A 111 -0.39 -10.44 18.26
CA LEU A 111 -1.04 -9.38 17.54
C LEU A 111 -2.54 -9.38 17.84
N GLN A 112 -3.04 -8.27 18.38
CA GLN A 112 -4.46 -8.08 18.69
C GLN A 112 -5.25 -7.66 17.46
N LYS A 113 -4.70 -6.71 16.67
CA LYS A 113 -5.35 -6.21 15.46
C LYS A 113 -4.34 -5.96 14.33
N SER A 114 -4.73 -6.31 13.11
CA SER A 114 -3.99 -6.05 11.88
C SER A 114 -4.90 -5.37 10.86
N PHE A 115 -4.40 -4.32 10.25
CA PHE A 115 -5.13 -3.57 9.22
C PHE A 115 -4.29 -3.42 7.96
N SER A 116 -4.95 -3.34 6.80
CA SER A 116 -4.32 -2.83 5.58
C SER A 116 -5.09 -1.64 5.05
N LEU A 117 -4.38 -0.54 4.78
CA LEU A 117 -4.88 0.66 4.13
C LEU A 117 -4.22 0.77 2.75
N SER A 118 -4.99 0.60 1.70
CA SER A 118 -4.48 0.51 0.34
C SER A 118 -5.13 1.52 -0.60
N PHE A 119 -4.30 2.20 -1.37
CA PHE A 119 -4.71 3.19 -2.37
C PHE A 119 -4.46 2.64 -3.77
N SER A 120 -5.51 2.47 -4.59
CA SER A 120 -5.47 1.88 -5.92
C SER A 120 -4.57 0.63 -5.99
N PRO A 121 -4.79 -0.39 -5.14
CA PRO A 121 -3.89 -1.54 -5.10
C PRO A 121 -3.95 -2.33 -6.40
N VAL A 122 -2.80 -2.77 -6.88
CA VAL A 122 -2.72 -3.93 -7.78
C VAL A 122 -3.12 -5.14 -6.94
N THR A 123 -3.92 -6.06 -7.48
CA THR A 123 -4.44 -7.21 -6.72
C THR A 123 -4.05 -8.55 -7.34
N ARG A 124 -3.54 -8.51 -8.56
CA ARG A 124 -3.01 -9.64 -9.32
C ARG A 124 -1.68 -9.23 -9.91
N VAL A 125 -0.64 -9.98 -9.68
CA VAL A 125 0.69 -9.67 -10.20
C VAL A 125 1.19 -10.78 -11.13
N TYR A 126 0.98 -12.06 -10.75
CA TYR A 126 1.44 -13.23 -11.51
C TYR A 126 0.74 -14.51 -11.04
N PRO A 127 0.36 -15.46 -11.93
CA PRO A 127 0.37 -15.34 -13.41
C PRO A 127 -0.79 -14.46 -13.91
N LEU A 128 -0.60 -13.81 -15.06
CA LEU A 128 -1.64 -13.00 -15.70
C LEU A 128 -1.78 -13.36 -17.17
N ASP A 129 -3.02 -13.40 -17.66
CA ASP A 129 -3.33 -13.56 -19.08
C ASP A 129 -2.96 -12.29 -19.88
N LYS A 130 -3.08 -11.12 -19.25
CA LYS A 130 -2.71 -9.83 -19.83
C LYS A 130 -1.77 -9.09 -18.89
N PRO A 131 -0.64 -8.55 -19.38
CA PRO A 131 0.29 -7.78 -18.57
C PRO A 131 -0.36 -6.49 -18.06
N HIS A 132 0.12 -6.00 -16.90
CA HIS A 132 -0.24 -4.68 -16.42
C HIS A 132 0.26 -3.57 -17.35
N PRO A 133 -0.44 -2.44 -17.43
CA PRO A 133 -0.03 -1.30 -18.25
C PRO A 133 1.18 -0.55 -17.68
N TYR A 134 1.66 -0.92 -16.51
CA TYR A 134 2.76 -0.23 -15.83
C TYR A 134 4.12 -0.53 -16.46
N LYS A 135 4.95 0.50 -16.63
CA LYS A 135 6.31 0.35 -17.19
C LYS A 135 7.19 -0.59 -16.36
N THR A 136 7.08 -0.54 -15.03
CA THR A 136 7.85 -1.40 -14.11
C THR A 136 7.48 -2.87 -14.25
N TYR A 137 6.28 -3.20 -14.74
CA TYR A 137 5.83 -4.57 -14.92
C TYR A 137 6.66 -5.34 -15.94
N THR A 138 7.09 -4.69 -17.02
CA THR A 138 7.99 -5.33 -18.02
C THR A 138 9.31 -5.76 -17.37
N GLY A 139 9.87 -4.94 -16.48
CA GLY A 139 11.08 -5.27 -15.72
C GLY A 139 10.87 -6.44 -14.76
N PHE A 140 9.71 -6.51 -14.13
CA PHE A 140 9.32 -7.62 -13.26
C PHE A 140 9.22 -8.95 -14.04
N ILE A 141 8.56 -8.96 -15.18
CA ILE A 141 8.45 -10.18 -16.03
C ILE A 141 9.82 -10.68 -16.47
N LYS A 142 10.72 -9.78 -16.92
CA LYS A 142 12.09 -10.18 -17.28
C LYS A 142 12.85 -10.85 -16.12
N LYS A 143 12.61 -10.40 -14.88
CA LYS A 143 13.21 -11.04 -13.70
C LYS A 143 12.66 -12.43 -13.45
N ILE A 144 11.34 -12.62 -13.57
CA ILE A 144 10.71 -13.93 -13.46
C ILE A 144 11.26 -14.91 -14.50
N GLU A 145 11.44 -14.45 -15.74
CA GLU A 145 11.95 -15.28 -16.84
C GLU A 145 13.43 -15.66 -16.64
N SER A 146 14.22 -14.78 -16.02
CA SER A 146 15.66 -14.96 -15.87
C SER A 146 16.10 -15.56 -14.52
N ASN A 147 15.21 -15.66 -13.54
CA ASN A 147 15.57 -16.09 -12.18
C ASN A 147 14.48 -16.99 -11.56
N ALA A 148 14.85 -18.25 -11.35
CA ALA A 148 13.94 -19.26 -10.81
C ALA A 148 13.36 -18.94 -9.44
N LEU A 149 14.12 -18.28 -8.55
CA LEU A 149 13.65 -17.91 -7.22
C LEU A 149 12.59 -16.81 -7.30
N PHE A 150 12.78 -15.80 -8.17
CA PHE A 150 11.76 -14.79 -8.43
C PHE A 150 10.49 -15.40 -9.01
N LYS A 151 10.63 -16.34 -9.94
CA LYS A 151 9.50 -17.06 -10.53
C LYS A 151 8.72 -17.83 -9.48
N GLN A 152 9.38 -18.64 -8.68
CA GLN A 152 8.76 -19.41 -7.60
C GLN A 152 8.03 -18.51 -6.60
N SER A 153 8.63 -17.38 -6.24
CA SER A 153 8.03 -16.41 -5.32
C SER A 153 6.80 -15.74 -5.94
N ALA A 154 6.87 -15.36 -7.21
CA ALA A 154 5.73 -14.80 -7.93
C ALA A 154 4.58 -15.81 -8.11
N GLU A 155 4.87 -17.08 -8.37
CA GLU A 155 3.87 -18.15 -8.42
C GLU A 155 3.18 -18.37 -7.08
N LYS A 156 3.91 -18.22 -5.98
CA LYS A 156 3.38 -18.39 -4.62
C LYS A 156 2.57 -17.20 -4.13
N PHE A 157 3.03 -15.99 -4.42
CA PHE A 157 2.51 -14.75 -3.82
C PHE A 157 1.96 -13.74 -4.82
N GLY A 158 1.99 -14.02 -6.11
CA GLY A 158 1.61 -13.06 -7.17
C GLY A 158 0.09 -12.83 -7.33
N LEU A 159 -0.73 -13.63 -6.67
CA LEU A 159 -2.18 -13.43 -6.57
C LEU A 159 -2.54 -13.25 -5.10
N LEU A 160 -3.44 -12.32 -4.83
CA LEU A 160 -4.00 -12.20 -3.47
C LEU A 160 -4.70 -13.49 -3.10
N THR A 161 -4.32 -14.06 -1.96
CA THR A 161 -5.00 -15.21 -1.37
C THR A 161 -6.33 -14.78 -0.75
N LYS A 162 -7.17 -15.74 -0.42
CA LYS A 162 -8.42 -15.47 0.32
C LYS A 162 -8.11 -14.68 1.59
N ALA A 163 -8.87 -13.63 1.84
CA ALA A 163 -8.78 -12.90 3.08
C ALA A 163 -9.05 -13.85 4.26
N PRO A 164 -8.27 -13.74 5.35
CA PRO A 164 -8.53 -14.52 6.54
C PRO A 164 -9.91 -14.13 7.11
N ASN A 165 -10.70 -15.12 7.52
CA ASN A 165 -11.97 -14.86 8.21
C ASN A 165 -11.68 -14.67 9.71
N LEU A 166 -10.98 -13.59 10.05
CA LEU A 166 -10.53 -13.31 11.42
C LEU A 166 -11.04 -11.94 11.84
N GLU A 167 -11.62 -11.86 13.00
CA GLU A 167 -12.17 -10.62 13.56
C GLU A 167 -11.11 -9.56 13.88
N ASN A 168 -9.86 -9.97 13.99
CA ASN A 168 -8.73 -9.09 14.25
C ASN A 168 -8.02 -8.57 12.98
N TYR A 169 -8.63 -8.75 11.79
CA TYR A 169 -8.10 -8.24 10.52
C TYR A 169 -9.15 -7.45 9.74
N LYS A 170 -8.74 -6.29 9.19
CA LYS A 170 -9.59 -5.45 8.35
C LYS A 170 -8.81 -4.83 7.19
N GLU A 171 -9.43 -4.76 6.01
CA GLU A 171 -8.91 -4.08 4.83
C GLU A 171 -9.70 -2.80 4.56
N VAL A 172 -8.99 -1.68 4.39
CA VAL A 172 -9.57 -0.41 3.95
C VAL A 172 -8.94 -0.03 2.62
N ILE A 173 -9.78 0.10 1.59
CA ILE A 173 -9.34 0.23 0.21
C ILE A 173 -9.95 1.49 -0.40
N TYR A 174 -9.10 2.33 -0.96
CA TYR A 174 -9.49 3.50 -1.75
C TYR A 174 -9.13 3.26 -3.21
N VAL A 175 -10.08 3.49 -4.13
CA VAL A 175 -9.87 3.34 -5.59
C VAL A 175 -10.50 4.48 -6.36
N GLY A 176 -9.94 4.82 -7.52
CA GLY A 176 -10.51 5.76 -8.46
C GLY A 176 -11.76 5.19 -9.12
N ALA A 177 -12.93 5.80 -8.88
CA ALA A 177 -14.22 5.33 -9.41
C ALA A 177 -14.30 5.37 -10.95
N TYR A 178 -13.52 6.24 -11.58
CA TYR A 178 -13.48 6.41 -13.04
C TYR A 178 -12.27 5.72 -13.70
N SER A 179 -11.39 5.09 -12.90
CA SER A 179 -10.30 4.27 -13.39
C SER A 179 -10.81 2.86 -13.70
N SER A 180 -10.95 2.53 -14.97
CA SER A 180 -11.40 1.19 -15.39
C SER A 180 -10.43 0.09 -14.91
N TYR A 181 -9.14 0.40 -14.81
CA TYR A 181 -8.12 -0.50 -14.32
C TYR A 181 -8.30 -0.76 -12.81
N ASP A 182 -8.43 0.29 -12.00
CA ASP A 182 -8.60 0.14 -10.55
C ASP A 182 -9.89 -0.61 -10.20
N ILE A 183 -10.98 -0.38 -10.96
CA ILE A 183 -12.24 -1.10 -10.80
C ILE A 183 -12.10 -2.59 -11.16
N GLN A 184 -11.29 -2.94 -12.17
CA GLN A 184 -11.00 -4.34 -12.50
C GLN A 184 -10.21 -5.03 -11.38
N GLU A 185 -9.20 -4.35 -10.82
CA GLU A 185 -8.42 -4.88 -9.70
C GLU A 185 -9.28 -5.05 -8.44
N LEU A 186 -10.11 -4.06 -8.12
CA LEU A 186 -11.08 -4.14 -7.03
C LEU A 186 -12.07 -5.32 -7.23
N SER A 187 -12.58 -5.50 -8.44
CA SER A 187 -13.52 -6.58 -8.76
C SER A 187 -12.89 -7.96 -8.52
N TYR A 188 -11.62 -8.13 -8.91
CA TYR A 188 -10.88 -9.36 -8.62
C TYR A 188 -10.71 -9.56 -7.11
N LEU A 189 -10.26 -8.55 -6.37
CA LEU A 189 -10.07 -8.64 -4.92
C LEU A 189 -11.37 -9.08 -4.22
N LEU A 190 -12.49 -8.47 -4.57
CA LEU A 190 -13.78 -8.84 -4.03
C LEU A 190 -14.16 -10.27 -4.40
N SER A 191 -13.90 -10.73 -5.63
CA SER A 191 -14.20 -12.08 -6.07
C SER A 191 -13.45 -13.16 -5.28
N VAL A 192 -12.20 -12.94 -4.92
CA VAL A 192 -11.38 -13.90 -4.15
C VAL A 192 -11.61 -13.81 -2.64
N SER A 193 -12.22 -12.73 -2.17
CA SER A 193 -12.44 -12.48 -0.74
C SER A 193 -13.77 -13.00 -0.20
N GLN A 194 -14.68 -13.46 -1.04
CA GLN A 194 -16.04 -14.00 -0.83
C GLN A 194 -16.64 -13.91 0.59
N LYS A 195 -16.17 -14.72 1.56
CA LYS A 195 -16.73 -14.77 2.92
C LYS A 195 -16.21 -13.66 3.85
N ALA A 196 -15.20 -12.91 3.42
CA ALA A 196 -14.53 -11.89 4.22
C ALA A 196 -15.00 -10.45 3.91
N TYR A 197 -16.06 -10.27 3.12
CA TYR A 197 -16.58 -8.93 2.77
C TYR A 197 -16.83 -8.03 3.97
N LYS A 198 -17.26 -8.59 5.09
CA LYS A 198 -17.50 -7.82 6.32
C LYS A 198 -16.23 -7.18 6.90
N PHE A 199 -15.05 -7.60 6.44
CA PHE A 199 -13.75 -7.06 6.86
C PHE A 199 -13.11 -6.18 5.79
N ILE A 200 -13.83 -5.88 4.69
CA ILE A 200 -13.30 -5.08 3.58
C ILE A 200 -14.15 -3.84 3.39
N ASP A 201 -13.59 -2.69 3.71
CA ASP A 201 -14.19 -1.38 3.45
C ASP A 201 -13.69 -0.84 2.13
N VAL A 202 -14.59 -0.59 1.19
CA VAL A 202 -14.27 -0.03 -0.12
C VAL A 202 -14.75 1.40 -0.19
N ASN A 203 -13.83 2.30 -0.56
CA ASN A 203 -14.06 3.72 -0.71
C ASN A 203 -13.78 4.14 -2.15
N LEU A 204 -14.80 4.64 -2.85
CA LEU A 204 -14.69 5.11 -4.23
C LEU A 204 -14.43 6.63 -4.24
N VAL A 205 -13.36 7.04 -4.90
CA VAL A 205 -13.00 8.45 -5.11
C VAL A 205 -13.37 8.82 -6.54
N PRO A 206 -14.09 9.94 -6.80
CA PRO A 206 -14.60 10.28 -8.13
C PRO A 206 -13.49 10.81 -9.06
N THR A 207 -12.47 10.01 -9.30
CA THR A 207 -11.30 10.31 -10.15
C THR A 207 -10.94 9.13 -11.04
N GLN A 208 -10.26 9.41 -12.15
CA GLN A 208 -9.59 8.43 -13.00
C GLN A 208 -8.11 8.23 -12.61
N SER A 209 -7.56 9.11 -11.75
CA SER A 209 -6.17 9.02 -11.33
C SER A 209 -5.91 7.73 -10.56
N HIS A 210 -4.88 7.00 -10.95
CA HIS A 210 -4.38 5.86 -10.19
C HIS A 210 -3.60 6.32 -8.93
N ASN A 211 -2.97 7.51 -8.98
CA ASN A 211 -2.23 8.07 -7.86
C ASN A 211 -3.15 8.79 -6.86
N ILE A 212 -4.14 8.07 -6.33
CA ILE A 212 -5.10 8.65 -5.37
C ILE A 212 -4.48 8.92 -3.99
N THR A 213 -3.33 8.34 -3.67
CA THR A 213 -2.61 8.65 -2.43
C THR A 213 -2.30 10.14 -2.32
N ALA A 214 -1.95 10.79 -3.45
CA ALA A 214 -1.70 12.23 -3.50
C ALA A 214 -2.92 13.06 -3.08
N LEU A 215 -4.14 12.62 -3.41
CA LEU A 215 -5.37 13.31 -3.04
C LEU A 215 -5.52 13.40 -1.52
N PHE A 216 -5.25 12.31 -0.82
CA PHE A 216 -5.32 12.27 0.65
C PHE A 216 -4.10 12.93 1.30
N ALA A 217 -2.95 12.93 0.62
CA ALA A 217 -1.76 13.65 1.06
C ALA A 217 -1.96 15.16 1.08
N PHE A 218 -2.79 15.70 0.19
CA PHE A 218 -3.05 17.13 0.04
C PHE A 218 -4.45 17.55 0.51
N ALA A 219 -5.22 16.66 1.11
CA ALA A 219 -6.63 16.84 1.48
C ALA A 219 -6.92 18.01 2.46
N ASN A 220 -5.92 18.54 3.14
CA ASN A 220 -6.02 19.67 4.06
C ASN A 220 -5.59 21.02 3.45
N LEU A 221 -5.17 21.03 2.17
CA LEU A 221 -4.79 22.28 1.50
C LEU A 221 -6.03 23.06 1.05
N PRO A 222 -5.91 24.38 0.84
CA PRO A 222 -6.91 25.14 0.11
C PRO A 222 -7.16 24.56 -1.29
N PHE A 223 -8.38 24.73 -1.81
CA PHE A 223 -8.82 24.09 -3.05
C PHE A 223 -7.85 24.26 -4.23
N ASP A 224 -7.40 25.49 -4.50
CA ASP A 224 -6.51 25.77 -5.64
C ASP A 224 -5.14 25.12 -5.49
N ASP A 225 -4.58 25.12 -4.26
CA ASP A 225 -3.33 24.44 -3.94
C ASP A 225 -3.48 22.94 -4.05
N PHE A 226 -4.60 22.39 -3.57
CA PHE A 226 -4.93 20.97 -3.67
C PHE A 226 -4.92 20.52 -5.15
N ILE A 227 -5.65 21.21 -6.02
CA ILE A 227 -5.72 20.84 -7.45
C ILE A 227 -4.36 20.96 -8.12
N SER A 228 -3.63 22.04 -7.88
CA SER A 228 -2.28 22.23 -8.42
C SER A 228 -1.34 21.09 -8.02
N ARG A 229 -1.34 20.70 -6.75
CA ARG A 229 -0.49 19.59 -6.24
C ARG A 229 -0.90 18.23 -6.80
N CYS A 230 -2.21 17.99 -6.96
CA CYS A 230 -2.71 16.74 -7.53
C CYS A 230 -2.33 16.61 -9.02
N LEU A 231 -2.41 17.69 -9.80
CA LEU A 231 -1.97 17.71 -11.19
C LEU A 231 -0.48 17.40 -11.30
N ILE A 232 0.36 18.11 -10.54
CA ILE A 232 1.81 17.89 -10.53
C ILE A 232 2.15 16.43 -10.15
N ALA A 233 1.48 15.89 -9.14
CA ALA A 233 1.72 14.50 -8.70
C ALA A 233 1.30 13.48 -9.77
N SER A 234 0.22 13.74 -10.50
CA SER A 234 -0.28 12.86 -11.56
C SER A 234 0.59 12.93 -12.82
N GLU A 235 1.03 14.13 -13.23
CA GLU A 235 1.95 14.33 -14.36
C GLU A 235 3.33 13.72 -14.12
N ASN A 236 3.78 13.69 -12.87
CA ASN A 236 5.04 13.06 -12.45
C ASN A 236 4.91 11.55 -12.18
N ASP A 237 3.72 10.96 -12.33
CA ASP A 237 3.55 9.51 -12.24
C ASP A 237 4.09 8.86 -13.51
N HIS A 238 5.34 8.37 -13.42
CA HIS A 238 6.04 7.75 -14.55
C HIS A 238 5.57 6.31 -14.86
N GLU A 239 4.73 5.72 -14.03
CA GLU A 239 4.25 4.33 -14.23
C GLU A 239 3.16 4.25 -15.28
N LEU A 240 2.21 5.18 -15.29
CA LEU A 240 1.16 5.31 -16.29
C LEU A 240 1.43 6.52 -17.19
N GLN A 241 0.98 6.41 -18.45
CA GLN A 241 1.04 7.53 -19.36
C GLN A 241 -0.10 8.50 -19.04
N TRP A 242 0.21 9.57 -18.31
CA TRP A 242 -0.71 10.68 -18.06
C TRP A 242 -0.83 11.55 -19.30
N THR A 243 -2.03 11.86 -19.71
CA THR A 243 -2.33 12.66 -20.93
C THR A 243 -2.96 14.00 -20.56
N LYS A 244 -3.02 14.91 -21.54
CA LYS A 244 -3.77 16.17 -21.37
C LYS A 244 -5.25 15.91 -21.08
N ALA A 245 -5.86 14.89 -21.70
CA ALA A 245 -7.25 14.52 -21.42
C ALA A 245 -7.47 14.13 -19.97
N ASP A 246 -6.49 13.45 -19.35
CA ASP A 246 -6.55 13.09 -17.93
C ASP A 246 -6.47 14.32 -17.02
N SER A 247 -5.62 15.30 -17.35
CA SER A 247 -5.55 16.58 -16.65
C SER A 247 -6.87 17.35 -16.78
N ASP A 248 -7.43 17.45 -17.99
CA ASP A 248 -8.71 18.12 -18.24
C ASP A 248 -9.85 17.45 -17.44
N MET A 249 -9.88 16.13 -17.38
CA MET A 249 -10.88 15.36 -16.61
C MET A 249 -10.71 15.55 -15.10
N LEU A 250 -9.49 15.61 -14.60
CA LEU A 250 -9.21 15.90 -13.20
C LEU A 250 -9.73 17.28 -12.82
N ILE A 251 -9.47 18.28 -13.66
CA ILE A 251 -9.96 19.66 -13.46
C ILE A 251 -11.48 19.71 -13.49
N GLN A 252 -12.14 19.06 -14.48
CA GLN A 252 -13.59 19.01 -14.57
C GLN A 252 -14.26 18.40 -13.33
N ASN A 253 -13.61 17.44 -12.69
CA ASN A 253 -14.12 16.78 -11.51
C ASN A 253 -13.54 17.34 -10.19
N ALA A 254 -12.72 18.38 -10.25
CA ALA A 254 -11.95 18.92 -9.13
C ALA A 254 -12.78 19.14 -7.87
N ASN A 255 -13.94 19.82 -7.99
CA ASN A 255 -14.84 20.05 -6.86
C ASN A 255 -15.36 18.75 -6.23
N LYS A 256 -15.77 17.78 -7.04
CA LYS A 256 -16.27 16.49 -6.55
C LYS A 256 -15.17 15.71 -5.84
N ILE A 257 -13.97 15.71 -6.42
CA ILE A 257 -12.80 15.04 -5.83
C ILE A 257 -12.48 15.69 -4.49
N PHE A 258 -12.32 17.02 -4.46
CA PHE A 258 -11.99 17.76 -3.24
C PHE A 258 -13.01 17.51 -2.12
N GLU A 259 -14.31 17.67 -2.41
CA GLU A 259 -15.37 17.41 -1.42
C GLU A 259 -15.38 15.96 -0.90
N SER A 260 -14.93 15.00 -1.71
CA SER A 260 -14.86 13.60 -1.29
C SER A 260 -13.70 13.30 -0.34
N VAL A 261 -12.61 14.08 -0.40
CA VAL A 261 -11.36 13.82 0.35
C VAL A 261 -11.01 14.92 1.36
N LYS A 262 -11.59 16.13 1.26
CA LYS A 262 -11.25 17.23 2.17
C LYS A 262 -11.37 16.80 3.64
N ASN A 263 -10.41 17.19 4.45
CA ASN A 263 -10.28 16.81 5.86
C ASN A 263 -10.06 15.31 6.12
N LYS A 264 -9.89 14.48 5.08
CA LYS A 264 -9.57 13.06 5.21
C LYS A 264 -8.09 12.82 4.90
N THR A 265 -7.20 13.39 5.69
CA THR A 265 -5.77 13.11 5.52
C THR A 265 -5.45 11.66 5.89
N ILE A 266 -4.32 11.13 5.41
CA ILE A 266 -3.91 9.76 5.72
C ILE A 266 -3.84 9.49 7.23
N PRO A 267 -3.28 10.39 8.08
CA PRO A 267 -3.36 10.21 9.54
C PRO A 267 -4.80 10.12 10.06
N HIS A 268 -5.73 10.97 9.60
CA HIS A 268 -7.13 10.89 10.01
C HIS A 268 -7.80 9.57 9.63
N ILE A 269 -7.45 9.02 8.45
CA ILE A 269 -7.97 7.70 8.01
C ILE A 269 -7.42 6.62 8.95
N ILE A 270 -6.12 6.66 9.28
CA ILE A 270 -5.50 5.70 10.20
C ILE A 270 -6.17 5.76 11.58
N GLU A 271 -6.36 6.97 12.14
CA GLU A 271 -7.06 7.14 13.42
C GLU A 271 -8.48 6.57 13.37
N GLY A 272 -9.21 6.79 12.27
CA GLY A 272 -10.54 6.20 12.08
C GLY A 272 -10.51 4.66 12.07
N ILE A 273 -9.53 4.07 11.41
CA ILE A 273 -9.33 2.61 11.37
C ILE A 273 -9.04 2.04 12.76
N LEU A 274 -8.25 2.75 13.57
CA LEU A 274 -7.86 2.29 14.91
C LEU A 274 -8.99 2.36 15.95
N GLN A 275 -10.03 3.17 15.69
CA GLN A 275 -11.22 3.28 16.56
C GLN A 275 -12.25 2.17 16.32
N ASP A 276 -12.19 1.47 15.18
CA ASP A 276 -13.02 0.32 14.84
C ASP A 276 -12.51 -0.98 15.51
#